data_b897004d73abecc2ad3b473a07ef7411
#
_entry.id   b897004d73abecc2ad3b473a07ef7411
#
_cell.length_a   1.000
_cell.length_b   1.000
_cell.length_c   1.000
_cell.angle_alpha   90.00
_cell.angle_beta   90.00
_cell.angle_gamma   90.00
#
_symmetry.space_group_name_H-M   'P 1'
#
loop_
_entity.id
_entity.type
_entity.pdbx_description
1 polymer ?
#
loop_
_entity_poly.entity_id
_entity_poly.type
_entity_poly.pdbx_seq_one_letter_code
_entity_poly.pdbx_strand_id
1 'polypeptide(L)'
;MRFINSAVAYDSDLMMDQSPPLLRWDIFCRVIDNLGDAGICLRLAADLASRGLQVCLYIDQPAVLADLMGNATYSKSLSIRLWPDDTQSFSASEVADIVIEAFACDPPSAYISAMAQSDKPPVW
;
A
#
# COMPACT_ATOMS: atom_id res chain seq x y z
N MET A 1 -18.55 -10.39 -6.81
CA MET A 1 -18.12 -11.13 -7.13
C MET A 1 -18.74 -11.98 -7.74
N ARG A 2 -18.78 -12.39 -8.27
CA ARG A 2 -19.26 -13.12 -8.90
C ARG A 2 -19.21 -14.26 -8.58
N PHE A 3 -19.32 -14.83 -8.42
CA PHE A 3 -19.11 -15.86 -8.24
C PHE A 3 -19.84 -16.68 -8.61
N ILE A 4 -20.19 -17.01 -9.08
CA ILE A 4 -20.65 -17.70 -9.47
C ILE A 4 -21.04 -18.62 -9.27
N ASN A 5 -21.33 -19.20 -9.31
CA ASN A 5 -21.51 -19.99 -9.31
C ASN A 5 -21.45 -20.81 -9.46
N SER A 6 -21.48 -21.17 -9.59
CA SER A 6 -21.34 -21.93 -9.80
C SER A 6 -21.14 -22.76 -10.30
N ALA A 7 -21.44 -22.94 -10.37
CA ALA A 7 -21.16 -24.05 -10.69
C ALA A 7 -20.83 -24.21 -11.87
N VAL A 8 -20.84 -23.69 -12.36
CA VAL A 8 -20.51 -23.84 -13.41
C VAL A 8 -19.37 -24.12 -13.51
N ALA A 9 -19.28 -24.97 -13.57
CA ALA A 9 -18.19 -25.42 -13.79
C ALA A 9 -17.49 -24.62 -14.45
N TYR A 10 -17.01 -23.98 -13.98
CA TYR A 10 -16.20 -23.39 -14.70
C TYR A 10 -15.09 -24.19 -14.87
N ASP A 11 -14.59 -24.11 -15.91
CA ASP A 11 -13.37 -24.55 -16.32
C ASP A 11 -12.35 -23.90 -15.51
N SER A 12 -11.55 -24.60 -14.81
CA SER A 12 -10.57 -24.01 -13.94
C SER A 12 -9.55 -23.18 -14.68
N ASP A 13 -9.25 -23.51 -15.93
CA ASP A 13 -8.34 -22.70 -16.71
C ASP A 13 -8.90 -21.33 -16.99
N LEU A 14 -10.19 -21.25 -17.22
CA LEU A 14 -10.84 -19.98 -17.38
C LEU A 14 -10.92 -19.23 -16.06
N MET A 15 -11.04 -19.98 -14.96
CA MET A 15 -11.17 -19.38 -13.67
C MET A 15 -9.88 -18.76 -13.16
N MET A 16 -8.75 -19.25 -13.62
CA MET A 16 -7.47 -18.72 -13.16
C MET A 16 -7.36 -17.23 -13.42
N ASP A 17 -7.93 -16.78 -14.53
CA ASP A 17 -7.84 -15.38 -14.88
C ASP A 17 -9.02 -14.56 -14.40
N GLN A 18 -9.93 -15.20 -13.69
CA GLN A 18 -11.15 -14.54 -13.23
C GLN A 18 -11.01 -13.91 -11.85
N SER A 19 -9.91 -14.18 -11.17
CA SER A 19 -9.69 -13.60 -9.86
C SER A 19 -9.53 -12.09 -9.98
N PRO A 20 -10.18 -11.32 -9.14
CA PRO A 20 -9.96 -9.88 -9.14
C PRO A 20 -8.52 -9.58 -8.77
N PRO A 21 -7.91 -8.55 -9.33
CA PRO A 21 -6.58 -8.14 -8.91
C PRO A 21 -6.60 -7.77 -7.43
N LEU A 22 -5.47 -8.03 -6.76
CA LEU A 22 -5.33 -7.64 -5.37
C LEU A 22 -5.32 -6.12 -5.27
N LEU A 23 -6.01 -5.61 -4.26
CA LEU A 23 -5.98 -4.18 -3.99
C LEU A 23 -4.58 -3.79 -3.50
N ARG A 24 -4.15 -2.65 -3.97
CA ARG A 24 -2.88 -2.06 -3.56
C ARG A 24 -3.14 -0.89 -2.65
N TRP A 25 -2.38 -0.87 -1.56
CA TRP A 25 -2.50 0.15 -0.53
C TRP A 25 -1.15 0.85 -0.39
N ASP A 26 -1.13 2.16 -0.48
CA ASP A 26 0.05 2.95 -0.17
C ASP A 26 -0.24 3.75 1.10
N ILE A 27 0.68 3.65 2.05
CA ILE A 27 0.57 4.36 3.33
C ILE A 27 1.75 5.32 3.40
N PHE A 28 1.46 6.59 3.62
CA PHE A 28 2.48 7.61 3.77
C PHE A 28 2.59 8.00 5.23
N CYS A 29 3.79 7.89 5.77
CA CYS A 29 4.09 8.21 7.16
C CYS A 29 5.29 9.12 7.24
N ARG A 30 5.08 10.31 7.78
CA ARG A 30 6.18 11.20 8.13
C ARG A 30 6.36 11.11 9.63
N VAL A 31 7.57 10.72 10.06
CA VAL A 31 7.84 10.49 11.47
C VAL A 31 8.03 11.83 12.17
N ILE A 32 7.11 12.17 13.04
CA ILE A 32 7.18 13.38 13.85
C ILE A 32 7.43 13.00 15.30
N ASP A 33 6.71 12.01 15.78
CA ASP A 33 6.82 11.54 17.15
C ASP A 33 7.54 10.18 17.18
N ASN A 34 8.76 10.17 16.68
CA ASN A 34 9.65 9.01 16.75
C ASN A 34 8.93 7.66 16.58
N LEU A 35 8.88 6.88 17.67
CA LEU A 35 8.38 5.52 17.62
C LEU A 35 6.87 5.43 17.47
N GLY A 36 6.13 6.45 17.92
CA GLY A 36 4.68 6.40 17.92
C GLY A 36 4.09 6.34 16.52
N ASP A 37 4.47 7.28 15.68
CA ASP A 37 3.95 7.36 14.31
C ASP A 37 4.37 6.13 13.51
N ALA A 38 5.65 5.79 13.58
CA ALA A 38 6.19 4.67 12.85
C ALA A 38 5.56 3.34 13.31
N GLY A 39 5.39 3.18 14.62
CA GLY A 39 4.82 1.97 15.19
C GLY A 39 3.39 1.72 14.75
N ILE A 40 2.57 2.76 14.76
CA ILE A 40 1.16 2.64 14.34
C ILE A 40 1.11 2.31 12.85
N CYS A 41 1.88 3.00 12.03
CA CYS A 41 1.88 2.77 10.59
C CYS A 41 2.38 1.37 10.24
N LEU A 42 3.43 0.90 10.93
CA LEU A 42 3.95 -0.44 10.71
C LEU A 42 2.91 -1.50 11.08
N ARG A 43 2.22 -1.33 12.20
CA ARG A 43 1.20 -2.30 12.62
C ARG A 43 0.05 -2.35 11.64
N LEU A 44 -0.40 -1.20 11.16
CA LEU A 44 -1.45 -1.16 10.15
C LEU A 44 -0.99 -1.85 8.86
N ALA A 45 0.19 -1.47 8.38
CA ALA A 45 0.73 -2.03 7.14
C ALA A 45 0.91 -3.55 7.24
N ALA A 46 1.45 -4.01 8.35
CA ALA A 46 1.66 -5.44 8.58
C ALA A 46 0.34 -6.20 8.66
N ASP A 47 -0.66 -5.64 9.32
CA ASP A 47 -1.96 -6.28 9.41
C ASP A 47 -2.63 -6.40 8.04
N LEU A 48 -2.62 -5.33 7.27
CA LEU A 48 -3.20 -5.36 5.92
C LEU A 48 -2.46 -6.37 5.04
N ALA A 49 -1.14 -6.38 5.10
CA ALA A 49 -0.35 -7.32 4.32
C ALA A 49 -0.59 -8.77 4.72
N SER A 50 -0.80 -9.02 6.01
CA SER A 50 -1.10 -10.37 6.49
C SER A 50 -2.45 -10.89 5.98
N ARG A 51 -3.31 -9.98 5.57
CA ARG A 51 -4.62 -10.32 4.97
C ARG A 51 -4.53 -10.52 3.45
N GLY A 52 -3.34 -10.51 2.89
CA GLY A 52 -3.13 -10.75 1.47
C GLY A 52 -3.17 -9.50 0.61
N LEU A 53 -3.26 -8.33 1.20
CA LEU A 53 -3.26 -7.09 0.45
C LEU A 53 -1.83 -6.67 0.12
N GLN A 54 -1.65 -6.02 -1.03
CA GLN A 54 -0.35 -5.46 -1.41
C GLN A 54 -0.21 -4.10 -0.74
N VAL A 55 0.79 -3.96 0.11
CA VAL A 55 0.96 -2.75 0.90
C VAL A 55 2.35 -2.19 0.73
N CYS A 56 2.44 -0.90 0.45
CA CYS A 56 3.70 -0.17 0.48
C CYS A 56 3.62 0.91 1.56
N LEU A 57 4.56 0.86 2.49
CA LEU A 57 4.70 1.89 3.50
C LEU A 57 5.84 2.81 3.11
N TYR A 58 5.51 4.05 2.78
CA TYR A 58 6.49 5.10 2.54
C TYR A 58 6.77 5.82 3.85
N ILE A 59 8.02 5.92 4.22
CA ILE A 59 8.42 6.53 5.48
C ILE A 59 9.69 7.36 5.29
N ASP A 60 9.75 8.50 5.95
CA ASP A 60 10.88 9.41 5.82
C ASP A 60 12.07 9.04 6.72
N GLN A 61 11.86 8.22 7.73
CA GLN A 61 12.92 7.78 8.64
C GLN A 61 12.91 6.25 8.79
N PRO A 62 13.39 5.52 7.77
CA PRO A 62 13.31 4.06 7.79
C PRO A 62 14.13 3.41 8.92
N ALA A 63 15.13 4.10 9.44
CA ALA A 63 15.92 3.56 10.56
C ALA A 63 15.04 3.32 11.79
N VAL A 64 14.05 4.16 12.02
CA VAL A 64 13.11 3.99 13.14
C VAL A 64 12.35 2.67 12.99
N LEU A 65 11.95 2.35 11.76
CA LEU A 65 11.27 1.07 11.50
C LEU A 65 12.17 -0.12 11.73
N ALA A 66 13.43 -0.02 11.33
CA ALA A 66 14.37 -1.12 11.52
C ALA A 66 14.46 -1.52 12.99
N ASP A 67 14.48 -0.54 13.89
CA ASP A 67 14.50 -0.81 15.31
C ASP A 67 13.20 -1.48 15.79
N LEU A 68 12.08 -1.02 15.28
CA LEU A 68 10.77 -1.59 15.66
C LEU A 68 10.57 -2.98 15.13
N MET A 69 11.03 -3.25 13.93
CA MET A 69 10.85 -4.56 13.29
C MET A 69 11.70 -5.63 13.94
N GLY A 70 12.89 -5.28 14.37
CA GLY A 70 13.81 -6.24 15.01
C GLY A 70 13.98 -7.48 14.14
N ASN A 71 13.76 -8.66 14.73
CA ASN A 71 13.85 -9.93 14.03
C ASN A 71 12.49 -10.51 13.62
N ALA A 72 11.44 -9.72 13.69
CA ALA A 72 10.11 -10.19 13.34
C ALA A 72 10.02 -10.49 11.84
N THR A 73 9.19 -11.46 11.50
CA THR A 73 8.93 -11.83 10.11
C THR A 73 7.66 -11.15 9.64
N TYR A 74 7.72 -10.55 8.47
CA TYR A 74 6.59 -9.87 7.86
C TYR A 74 6.19 -10.52 6.56
N SER A 75 4.93 -10.33 6.16
CA SER A 75 4.42 -10.84 4.91
C SER A 75 5.20 -10.28 3.72
N LYS A 76 5.39 -11.10 2.69
CA LYS A 76 6.00 -10.65 1.44
C LYS A 76 5.19 -9.58 0.72
N SER A 77 3.93 -9.43 1.10
CA SER A 77 3.06 -8.41 0.52
C SER A 77 3.33 -7.01 1.08
N LEU A 78 4.18 -6.90 2.10
CA LEU A 78 4.58 -5.63 2.68
C LEU A 78 5.90 -5.18 2.05
N SER A 79 5.89 -3.97 1.50
CA SER A 79 7.10 -3.26 1.06
C SER A 79 7.27 -2.01 1.90
N ILE A 80 8.51 -1.69 2.20
CA ILE A 80 8.83 -0.46 2.93
C ILE A 80 9.77 0.34 2.04
N ARG A 81 9.43 1.59 1.79
CA ARG A 81 10.21 2.46 0.93
C ARG A 81 10.48 3.79 1.61
N LEU A 82 11.62 4.36 1.24
CA LEU A 82 11.93 5.72 1.67
C LEU A 82 10.93 6.69 1.04
N TRP A 83 10.58 7.71 1.81
CA TRP A 83 9.76 8.82 1.31
C TRP A 83 10.38 9.37 0.01
N PRO A 84 9.58 9.50 -1.06
CA PRO A 84 10.10 10.00 -2.34
C PRO A 84 10.63 11.42 -2.19
N ASP A 85 11.72 11.73 -2.87
CA ASP A 85 12.21 13.09 -2.93
C ASP A 85 11.47 13.91 -3.99
N ASP A 86 11.77 15.20 -4.04
CA ASP A 86 11.04 16.12 -4.91
C ASP A 86 11.32 15.89 -6.39
N THR A 87 12.35 15.11 -6.73
CA THR A 87 12.67 14.83 -8.12
C THR A 87 11.96 13.61 -8.65
N GLN A 88 11.41 12.79 -7.76
CA GLN A 88 10.74 11.58 -8.16
C GLN A 88 9.36 11.89 -8.73
N SER A 89 9.02 11.25 -9.83
CA SER A 89 7.70 11.39 -10.45
C SER A 89 6.95 10.07 -10.35
N PHE A 90 5.64 10.15 -10.45
CA PHE A 90 4.77 9.00 -10.45
C PHE A 90 3.86 9.04 -11.67
N SER A 91 3.69 7.90 -12.32
CA SER A 91 2.65 7.78 -13.34
C SER A 91 1.33 7.38 -12.68
N ALA A 92 0.24 7.59 -13.40
CA ALA A 92 -1.08 7.22 -12.88
C ALA A 92 -1.18 5.72 -12.56
N SER A 93 -0.44 4.88 -13.27
CA SER A 93 -0.45 3.43 -13.03
C SER A 93 0.31 3.02 -11.78
N GLU A 94 1.14 3.89 -11.24
CA GLU A 94 1.91 3.61 -10.03
C GLU A 94 1.15 3.96 -8.76
N VAL A 95 0.03 4.64 -8.90
CA VAL A 95 -0.79 5.03 -7.76
C VAL A 95 -1.57 3.82 -7.26
N ALA A 96 -1.63 3.65 -5.96
CA ALA A 96 -2.37 2.56 -5.34
C ALA A 96 -3.89 2.76 -5.46
N ASP A 97 -4.63 1.72 -5.16
CA ASP A 97 -6.10 1.80 -5.15
C ASP A 97 -6.61 2.53 -3.92
N ILE A 98 -5.90 2.38 -2.82
CA ILE A 98 -6.24 3.04 -1.55
C ILE A 98 -4.98 3.71 -1.03
N VAL A 99 -5.13 4.96 -0.65
CA VAL A 99 -4.01 5.78 -0.15
C VAL A 99 -4.37 6.27 1.24
N ILE A 100 -3.45 6.08 2.17
CA ILE A 100 -3.60 6.56 3.54
C ILE A 100 -2.49 7.57 3.81
N GLU A 101 -2.87 8.78 4.20
CA GLU A 101 -1.91 9.71 4.74
C GLU A 101 -2.02 9.66 6.26
N ALA A 102 -1.02 9.10 6.90
CA ALA A 102 -1.04 8.96 8.32
C ALA A 102 -0.75 10.32 8.99
N PHE A 103 -1.56 10.64 9.98
CA PHE A 103 -1.37 11.86 10.78
C PHE A 103 -1.33 13.14 9.92
N ALA A 104 -2.14 13.18 8.88
CA ALA A 104 -2.27 14.34 8.00
C ALA A 104 -0.93 14.81 7.43
N CYS A 105 -0.08 13.88 7.03
CA CYS A 105 1.28 14.20 6.59
C CYS A 105 1.37 14.70 5.15
N ASP A 106 0.28 14.72 4.42
CA ASP A 106 0.22 15.02 2.98
C ASP A 106 1.18 14.16 2.16
N PRO A 107 0.68 13.34 1.24
CA PRO A 107 1.55 12.62 0.32
C PRO A 107 2.41 13.59 -0.51
N PRO A 108 3.51 13.14 -1.10
CA PRO A 108 4.32 13.99 -1.97
C PRO A 108 3.46 14.61 -3.07
N SER A 109 3.76 15.84 -3.44
CA SER A 109 2.98 16.56 -4.45
C SER A 109 2.93 15.83 -5.79
N ALA A 110 4.02 15.16 -6.17
CA ALA A 110 4.05 14.37 -7.40
C ALA A 110 3.07 13.20 -7.33
N TYR A 111 2.92 12.59 -6.15
CA TYR A 111 1.96 11.51 -5.96
C TYR A 111 0.52 12.03 -6.03
N ILE A 112 0.27 13.17 -5.41
CA ILE A 112 -1.05 13.81 -5.45
C ILE A 112 -1.44 14.14 -6.89
N SER A 113 -0.49 14.66 -7.67
CA SER A 113 -0.73 14.96 -9.08
C SER A 113 -1.05 13.68 -9.87
N ALA A 114 -0.34 12.60 -9.59
CA ALA A 114 -0.59 11.32 -10.25
C ALA A 114 -1.97 10.78 -9.91
N MET A 115 -2.40 10.91 -8.65
CA MET A 115 -3.75 10.52 -8.27
C MET A 115 -4.81 11.30 -9.05
N ALA A 116 -4.60 12.59 -9.21
CA ALA A 116 -5.55 13.45 -9.92
C ALA A 116 -5.65 13.11 -11.40
N GLN A 117 -4.57 12.58 -11.98
CA GLN A 117 -4.53 12.22 -13.39
C GLN A 117 -4.99 10.81 -13.67
N SER A 118 -5.28 10.03 -12.65
CA SER A 118 -5.71 8.65 -12.81
C SER A 118 -7.15 8.61 -13.32
N ASP A 119 -7.43 7.71 -14.26
CA ASP A 119 -8.79 7.45 -14.74
C ASP A 119 -9.67 6.91 -13.61
N LYS A 120 -9.04 6.27 -12.65
CA LYS A 120 -9.71 5.71 -11.50
C LYS A 120 -9.00 6.22 -10.26
N PRO A 121 -9.32 7.41 -9.81
CA PRO A 121 -8.66 7.97 -8.63
C PRO A 121 -8.81 7.04 -7.42
N PRO A 122 -7.78 6.93 -6.60
CA PRO A 122 -7.85 6.09 -5.42
C PRO A 122 -8.82 6.64 -4.38
N VAL A 123 -9.16 5.79 -3.44
CA VAL A 123 -9.78 6.24 -2.21
C VAL A 123 -8.67 6.85 -1.36
N TRP A 124 -8.86 8.09 -0.95
CA TRP A 124 -7.86 8.82 -0.18
C TRP A 124 -8.52 9.67 0.89
#